data_168b8639d2e80cfc363c4a81608e9c83
#
_entry.id   168b8639d2e80cfc363c4a81608e9c83
#
_cell.length_a   1.000
_cell.length_b   1.000
_cell.length_c   1.000
_cell.angle_alpha   90.00
_cell.angle_beta   90.00
_cell.angle_gamma   90.00
#
_symmetry.space_group_name_H-M   'P 1'
#
loop_
_entity.id
_entity.type
_entity.pdbx_description
1 polymer ?
#
loop_
_entity_poly.entity_id
_entity_poly.type
_entity_poly.pdbx_seq_one_letter_code
_entity_poly.pdbx_strand_id
1 'polypeptide(L)'
;LISNPNPILSFLGYLFCSRLVELQFVHKNIITAMPSLLDIERQNSAVSSKELAQHVLYDSPERLSYLQTIWDRVENDPDFSKEGRNNMNHYDRYTHSCKKIVAFKRIVDEFKKEWGKEDLTLDELYDVYMAVDENLPLDVHLSMFIPLMKYHTSAEQRGRWLDDAVNFRIIGAYAQTELAHGSNVRGIQTTAIYDERTESFDLHSPTISALKWWPGGLGHT
;
A
#
# COMPACT_ATOMS: atom_id res chain seq x y z
N LEU A 1 51.16 -19.97 27.87
CA LEU A 1 50.61 -19.99 29.26
C LEU A 1 49.42 -19.04 29.29
N ILE A 2 48.25 -19.56 28.91
CA ILE A 2 46.97 -18.86 29.00
C ILE A 2 46.33 -19.29 30.32
N SER A 3 46.20 -18.38 31.23
CA SER A 3 45.59 -18.57 32.53
C SER A 3 44.08 -18.83 32.41
N ASN A 4 43.64 -19.92 33.03
CA ASN A 4 42.26 -20.35 33.15
C ASN A 4 41.38 -19.28 33.81
N PRO A 5 40.24 -18.89 33.27
CA PRO A 5 39.34 -17.94 33.93
C PRO A 5 38.69 -18.61 35.17
N ASN A 6 38.70 -17.88 36.26
CA ASN A 6 38.19 -18.24 37.54
C ASN A 6 36.69 -18.61 37.48
N PRO A 7 36.26 -19.85 37.80
CA PRO A 7 34.89 -20.33 37.67
C PRO A 7 33.87 -19.55 38.52
N ILE A 8 34.30 -18.79 39.52
CA ILE A 8 33.44 -17.98 40.39
C ILE A 8 32.94 -16.72 39.65
N LEU A 9 33.77 -16.14 38.73
CA LEU A 9 33.37 -14.98 37.94
C LEU A 9 32.36 -15.33 36.82
N SER A 10 32.42 -16.54 36.28
CA SER A 10 31.44 -17.03 35.32
C SER A 10 30.09 -17.34 35.95
N PHE A 11 30.08 -17.83 37.18
CA PHE A 11 28.84 -18.14 37.93
C PHE A 11 28.10 -16.88 38.39
N LEU A 12 28.83 -15.84 38.80
CA LEU A 12 28.24 -14.53 39.16
C LEU A 12 27.69 -13.79 37.91
N GLY A 13 28.35 -13.92 36.76
CA GLY A 13 27.85 -13.36 35.49
C GLY A 13 26.54 -14.02 35.03
N TYR A 14 26.40 -15.34 35.23
CA TYR A 14 25.18 -16.07 34.89
C TYR A 14 24.02 -15.73 35.82
N LEU A 15 24.26 -15.58 37.12
CA LEU A 15 23.26 -15.17 38.10
C LEU A 15 22.80 -13.73 37.90
N PHE A 16 23.69 -12.83 37.46
CA PHE A 16 23.33 -11.44 37.15
C PHE A 16 22.50 -11.32 35.86
N CYS A 17 22.84 -12.12 34.84
CA CYS A 17 22.11 -12.13 33.58
C CYS A 17 20.72 -12.77 33.73
N SER A 18 20.58 -13.86 34.53
CA SER A 18 19.27 -14.47 34.79
C SER A 18 18.34 -13.55 35.61
N ARG A 19 18.88 -12.84 36.59
CA ARG A 19 18.08 -11.85 37.37
C ARG A 19 17.67 -10.63 36.52
N LEU A 20 18.52 -10.17 35.60
CA LEU A 20 18.15 -9.08 34.69
C LEU A 20 17.05 -9.50 33.69
N VAL A 21 17.10 -10.75 33.20
CA VAL A 21 16.06 -11.30 32.35
C VAL A 21 14.74 -11.47 33.11
N GLU A 22 14.78 -11.97 34.38
CA GLU A 22 13.58 -12.06 35.22
C GLU A 22 13.01 -10.66 35.54
N LEU A 23 13.85 -9.67 35.84
CA LEU A 23 13.40 -8.30 36.09
C LEU A 23 12.81 -7.65 34.83
N GLN A 24 13.35 -7.93 33.66
CA GLN A 24 12.76 -7.47 32.39
C GLN A 24 11.43 -8.18 32.09
N PHE A 25 11.32 -9.48 32.42
CA PHE A 25 10.09 -10.24 32.22
C PHE A 25 8.99 -9.78 33.19
N VAL A 26 9.35 -9.53 34.44
CA VAL A 26 8.42 -8.98 35.45
C VAL A 26 8.03 -7.54 35.10
N HIS A 27 8.98 -6.72 34.60
CA HIS A 27 8.67 -5.35 34.18
C HIS A 27 7.75 -5.31 32.95
N LYS A 28 7.98 -6.20 31.97
CA LYS A 28 7.12 -6.33 30.77
C LYS A 28 5.71 -6.81 31.13
N ASN A 29 5.59 -7.75 32.07
CA ASN A 29 4.29 -8.25 32.55
C ASN A 29 3.55 -7.26 33.45
N ILE A 30 4.25 -6.41 34.21
CA ILE A 30 3.63 -5.36 35.02
C ILE A 30 3.12 -4.22 34.13
N ILE A 31 3.88 -3.87 33.08
CA ILE A 31 3.44 -2.83 32.13
C ILE A 31 2.22 -3.29 31.31
N THR A 32 2.13 -4.60 30.98
CA THR A 32 0.95 -5.15 30.30
C THR A 32 -0.26 -5.36 31.21
N ALA A 33 -0.08 -5.35 32.53
CA ALA A 33 -1.16 -5.51 33.52
C ALA A 33 -1.83 -4.16 33.93
N MET A 34 -1.19 -3.03 33.66
CA MET A 34 -1.78 -1.71 33.97
C MET A 34 -2.38 -1.13 32.66
N PRO A 35 -3.67 -0.82 32.65
CA PRO A 35 -4.26 -0.15 31.50
C PRO A 35 -3.55 1.19 31.26
N SER A 36 -3.27 1.51 30.01
CA SER A 36 -2.73 2.82 29.68
C SER A 36 -3.75 3.92 30.00
N LEU A 37 -3.31 5.16 30.19
CA LEU A 37 -4.23 6.30 30.36
C LEU A 37 -5.23 6.37 29.21
N LEU A 38 -4.79 6.03 28.00
CA LEU A 38 -5.64 5.98 26.82
C LEU A 38 -6.72 4.89 26.94
N ASP A 39 -6.40 3.72 27.51
CA ASP A 39 -7.39 2.65 27.71
C ASP A 39 -8.41 3.04 28.76
N ILE A 40 -7.99 3.76 29.80
CA ILE A 40 -8.89 4.29 30.83
C ILE A 40 -9.85 5.32 30.19
N GLU A 41 -9.35 6.25 29.38
CA GLU A 41 -10.18 7.25 28.72
C GLU A 41 -11.13 6.61 27.69
N ARG A 42 -10.68 5.58 26.95
CA ARG A 42 -11.55 4.81 26.06
C ARG A 42 -12.67 4.09 26.80
N GLN A 43 -12.39 3.53 27.98
CA GLN A 43 -13.41 2.88 28.82
C GLN A 43 -14.41 3.89 29.40
N ASN A 44 -13.97 5.12 29.69
CA ASN A 44 -14.83 6.20 30.19
C ASN A 44 -15.64 6.87 29.08
N SER A 45 -15.34 6.61 27.81
CA SER A 45 -16.07 7.16 26.70
C SER A 45 -17.51 6.67 26.66
N ALA A 46 -18.47 7.59 26.57
CA ALA A 46 -19.88 7.25 26.39
C ALA A 46 -20.22 6.75 24.96
N VAL A 47 -19.26 6.84 24.03
CA VAL A 47 -19.44 6.48 22.62
C VAL A 47 -18.50 5.32 22.27
N SER A 48 -19.07 4.24 21.75
CA SER A 48 -18.30 3.15 21.18
C SER A 48 -17.59 3.62 19.89
N SER A 49 -16.27 3.48 19.85
CA SER A 49 -15.49 3.81 18.64
C SER A 49 -15.93 3.00 17.43
N LYS A 50 -16.38 1.76 17.62
CA LYS A 50 -16.89 0.88 16.58
C LYS A 50 -18.22 1.39 16.03
N GLU A 51 -19.17 1.77 16.91
CA GLU A 51 -20.45 2.35 16.50
C GLU A 51 -20.28 3.68 15.79
N LEU A 52 -19.37 4.52 16.31
CA LEU A 52 -19.06 5.80 15.68
C LEU A 52 -18.45 5.61 14.29
N ALA A 53 -17.45 4.75 14.16
CA ALA A 53 -16.81 4.42 12.89
C ALA A 53 -17.81 3.85 11.88
N GLN A 54 -18.68 2.95 12.32
CA GLN A 54 -19.75 2.38 11.51
C GLN A 54 -20.73 3.47 10.99
N HIS A 55 -21.06 4.43 11.84
CA HIS A 55 -22.03 5.49 11.50
C HIS A 55 -21.42 6.58 10.60
N VAL A 56 -20.13 6.88 10.78
CA VAL A 56 -19.46 8.00 10.09
C VAL A 56 -18.71 7.55 8.83
N LEU A 57 -18.15 6.33 8.82
CA LEU A 57 -17.19 5.92 7.79
C LEU A 57 -17.69 4.76 6.90
N TYR A 58 -18.56 3.88 7.42
CA TYR A 58 -18.81 2.60 6.76
C TYR A 58 -20.26 2.31 6.39
N ASP A 59 -21.19 3.23 6.67
CA ASP A 59 -22.61 3.20 6.33
C ASP A 59 -23.39 1.99 6.91
N SER A 60 -22.76 0.83 7.11
CA SER A 60 -23.43 -0.37 7.64
C SER A 60 -22.50 -1.31 8.41
N PRO A 61 -23.04 -2.15 9.33
CA PRO A 61 -22.30 -3.20 10.02
C PRO A 61 -21.69 -4.23 9.05
N GLU A 62 -22.41 -4.56 7.98
CA GLU A 62 -21.99 -5.53 6.97
C GLU A 62 -20.77 -5.03 6.23
N ARG A 63 -20.76 -3.75 5.85
CA ARG A 63 -19.61 -3.11 5.19
C ARG A 63 -18.39 -3.11 6.11
N LEU A 64 -18.56 -2.76 7.37
CA LEU A 64 -17.47 -2.78 8.35
C LEU A 64 -16.93 -4.21 8.54
N SER A 65 -17.81 -5.22 8.65
CA SER A 65 -17.41 -6.62 8.79
C SER A 65 -16.64 -7.13 7.56
N TYR A 66 -17.08 -6.75 6.38
CA TYR A 66 -16.41 -7.07 5.12
C TYR A 66 -14.98 -6.48 5.09
N LEU A 67 -14.84 -5.18 5.39
CA LEU A 67 -13.54 -4.52 5.44
C LEU A 67 -12.63 -5.11 6.52
N GLN A 68 -13.18 -5.48 7.67
CA GLN A 68 -12.43 -6.13 8.74
C GLN A 68 -11.81 -7.45 8.27
N THR A 69 -12.53 -8.24 7.47
CA THR A 69 -11.99 -9.47 6.88
C THR A 69 -10.77 -9.20 6.00
N ILE A 70 -10.81 -8.13 5.22
CA ILE A 70 -9.67 -7.72 4.37
C ILE A 70 -8.50 -7.24 5.21
N TRP A 71 -8.76 -6.37 6.20
CA TRP A 71 -7.71 -5.83 7.09
C TRP A 71 -7.02 -6.93 7.87
N ASP A 72 -7.78 -7.83 8.47
CA ASP A 72 -7.23 -8.96 9.23
C ASP A 72 -6.34 -9.86 8.35
N ARG A 73 -6.72 -10.07 7.08
CA ARG A 73 -5.92 -10.83 6.13
C ARG A 73 -4.60 -10.14 5.82
N VAL A 74 -4.60 -8.84 5.54
CA VAL A 74 -3.40 -8.06 5.21
C VAL A 74 -2.51 -7.87 6.45
N GLU A 75 -3.09 -7.55 7.61
CA GLU A 75 -2.34 -7.32 8.85
C GLU A 75 -1.59 -8.57 9.34
N ASN A 76 -2.22 -9.74 9.20
CA ASN A 76 -1.62 -11.01 9.62
C ASN A 76 -0.68 -11.64 8.58
N ASP A 77 -0.54 -11.05 7.42
CA ASP A 77 0.34 -11.54 6.36
C ASP A 77 1.74 -10.93 6.50
N PRO A 78 2.79 -11.75 6.72
CA PRO A 78 4.15 -11.26 6.95
C PRO A 78 4.73 -10.48 5.77
N ASP A 79 4.24 -10.71 4.53
CA ASP A 79 4.69 -9.98 3.35
C ASP A 79 4.31 -8.49 3.39
N PHE A 80 3.31 -8.11 4.18
CA PHE A 80 2.89 -6.71 4.38
C PHE A 80 3.49 -6.08 5.65
N SER A 81 4.38 -6.75 6.35
CA SER A 81 5.05 -6.18 7.52
C SER A 81 5.66 -4.82 7.22
N LYS A 82 5.46 -3.88 8.14
CA LYS A 82 6.07 -2.53 8.10
C LYS A 82 7.30 -2.43 9.00
N GLU A 83 7.71 -3.55 9.61
CA GLU A 83 8.85 -3.60 10.53
C GLU A 83 10.13 -3.17 9.84
N GLY A 84 10.91 -2.32 10.49
CA GLY A 84 12.18 -1.83 9.97
C GLY A 84 12.10 -0.84 8.80
N ARG A 85 10.94 -0.60 8.19
CA ARG A 85 10.76 0.25 7.01
C ARG A 85 11.34 1.66 7.18
N ASN A 86 11.17 2.26 8.36
CA ASN A 86 11.64 3.61 8.63
C ASN A 86 13.17 3.72 8.66
N ASN A 87 13.87 2.62 8.83
CA ASN A 87 15.34 2.54 8.85
C ASN A 87 15.93 2.12 7.51
N MET A 88 15.10 1.79 6.51
CA MET A 88 15.55 1.42 5.17
C MET A 88 16.00 2.65 4.38
N ASN A 89 17.10 2.51 3.62
CA ASN A 89 17.45 3.47 2.60
C ASN A 89 16.43 3.45 1.45
N HIS A 90 16.54 4.38 0.50
CA HIS A 90 15.58 4.52 -0.59
C HIS A 90 15.47 3.25 -1.46
N TYR A 91 16.60 2.66 -1.83
CA TYR A 91 16.63 1.46 -2.69
C TYR A 91 16.03 0.24 -1.99
N ASP A 92 16.39 0.01 -0.73
CA ASP A 92 15.85 -1.11 0.04
C ASP A 92 14.35 -0.96 0.26
N ARG A 93 13.88 0.27 0.54
CA ARG A 93 12.46 0.58 0.67
C ARG A 93 11.70 0.31 -0.62
N TYR A 94 12.24 0.74 -1.76
CA TYR A 94 11.65 0.48 -3.07
C TYR A 94 11.56 -1.03 -3.34
N THR A 95 12.65 -1.76 -3.14
CA THR A 95 12.69 -3.22 -3.31
C THR A 95 11.68 -3.93 -2.39
N HIS A 96 11.56 -3.47 -1.15
CA HIS A 96 10.57 -3.98 -0.20
C HIS A 96 9.14 -3.72 -0.69
N SER A 97 8.84 -2.52 -1.17
CA SER A 97 7.53 -2.19 -1.74
C SER A 97 7.21 -2.99 -3.01
N CYS A 98 8.20 -3.30 -3.85
CA CYS A 98 8.00 -4.17 -5.01
C CYS A 98 7.61 -5.60 -4.60
N LYS A 99 8.16 -6.15 -3.51
CA LYS A 99 7.73 -7.45 -2.98
C LYS A 99 6.29 -7.43 -2.52
N LYS A 100 5.85 -6.32 -1.92
CA LYS A 100 4.44 -6.14 -1.52
C LYS A 100 3.47 -6.11 -2.70
N ILE A 101 3.90 -5.65 -3.88
CA ILE A 101 3.08 -5.73 -5.09
C ILE A 101 2.78 -7.18 -5.45
N VAL A 102 3.78 -8.04 -5.38
CA VAL A 102 3.60 -9.48 -5.65
C VAL A 102 2.66 -10.11 -4.62
N ALA A 103 2.84 -9.77 -3.34
CA ALA A 103 1.95 -10.21 -2.27
C ALA A 103 0.52 -9.68 -2.45
N PHE A 104 0.36 -8.42 -2.86
CA PHE A 104 -0.93 -7.82 -3.18
C PHE A 104 -1.66 -8.60 -4.28
N LYS A 105 -0.98 -8.89 -5.39
CA LYS A 105 -1.57 -9.71 -6.46
C LYS A 105 -1.99 -11.09 -5.97
N ARG A 106 -1.19 -11.73 -5.12
CA ARG A 106 -1.52 -13.01 -4.51
C ARG A 106 -2.80 -12.93 -3.67
N ILE A 107 -2.91 -11.93 -2.79
CA ILE A 107 -4.12 -11.73 -1.97
C ILE A 107 -5.35 -11.46 -2.83
N VAL A 108 -5.21 -10.66 -3.89
CA VAL A 108 -6.31 -10.42 -4.85
C VAL A 108 -6.79 -11.74 -5.45
N ASP A 109 -5.88 -12.62 -5.88
CA ASP A 109 -6.23 -13.92 -6.45
C ASP A 109 -6.84 -14.87 -5.41
N GLU A 110 -6.39 -14.82 -4.16
CA GLU A 110 -6.97 -15.57 -3.05
C GLU A 110 -8.42 -15.12 -2.79
N PHE A 111 -8.69 -13.82 -2.73
CA PHE A 111 -10.05 -13.29 -2.56
C PHE A 111 -10.96 -13.62 -3.75
N LYS A 112 -10.47 -13.54 -4.98
CA LYS A 112 -11.24 -13.98 -6.16
C LYS A 112 -11.72 -15.43 -5.99
N LYS A 113 -10.83 -16.33 -5.59
CA LYS A 113 -11.13 -17.73 -5.37
C LYS A 113 -12.08 -17.93 -4.19
N GLU A 114 -11.85 -17.25 -3.09
CA GLU A 114 -12.63 -17.35 -1.85
C GLU A 114 -14.07 -16.85 -2.05
N TRP A 115 -14.23 -15.76 -2.80
CA TRP A 115 -15.53 -15.16 -3.11
C TRP A 115 -16.20 -15.74 -4.35
N GLY A 116 -15.57 -16.72 -5.01
CA GLY A 116 -16.11 -17.38 -6.21
C GLY A 116 -16.27 -16.44 -7.40
N LYS A 117 -15.35 -15.46 -7.54
CA LYS A 117 -15.36 -14.45 -8.59
C LYS A 117 -14.27 -14.69 -9.61
N GLU A 118 -14.57 -14.43 -10.87
CA GLU A 118 -13.56 -14.38 -11.93
C GLU A 118 -12.67 -13.15 -11.76
N ASP A 119 -13.28 -11.98 -11.51
CA ASP A 119 -12.60 -10.72 -11.25
C ASP A 119 -13.22 -9.98 -10.06
N LEU A 120 -12.39 -9.24 -9.32
CA LEU A 120 -12.86 -8.25 -8.36
C LEU A 120 -13.39 -7.02 -9.10
N THR A 121 -14.44 -6.42 -8.56
CA THR A 121 -14.83 -5.06 -8.96
C THR A 121 -13.72 -4.07 -8.62
N LEU A 122 -13.72 -2.90 -9.23
CA LEU A 122 -12.71 -1.88 -8.88
C LEU A 122 -12.81 -1.46 -7.42
N ASP A 123 -14.02 -1.37 -6.86
CA ASP A 123 -14.22 -1.00 -5.46
C ASP A 123 -13.63 -2.06 -4.53
N GLU A 124 -13.82 -3.35 -4.82
CA GLU A 124 -13.22 -4.44 -4.06
C GLU A 124 -11.69 -4.47 -4.20
N LEU A 125 -11.17 -4.22 -5.39
CA LEU A 125 -9.72 -4.10 -5.62
C LEU A 125 -9.13 -2.94 -4.81
N TYR A 126 -9.83 -1.80 -4.76
CA TYR A 126 -9.45 -0.66 -3.94
C TYR A 126 -9.51 -0.96 -2.45
N ASP A 127 -10.51 -1.68 -1.98
CA ASP A 127 -10.61 -2.07 -0.56
C ASP A 127 -9.39 -2.88 -0.12
N VAL A 128 -8.97 -3.84 -0.94
CA VAL A 128 -7.76 -4.64 -0.69
C VAL A 128 -6.50 -3.76 -0.75
N TYR A 129 -6.43 -2.86 -1.73
CA TYR A 129 -5.30 -1.94 -1.87
C TYR A 129 -5.17 -0.98 -0.69
N MET A 130 -6.28 -0.39 -0.25
CA MET A 130 -6.30 0.51 0.90
C MET A 130 -5.92 -0.18 2.22
N ALA A 131 -6.18 -1.48 2.33
CA ALA A 131 -5.77 -2.26 3.51
C ALA A 131 -4.25 -2.38 3.66
N VAL A 132 -3.49 -2.26 2.58
CA VAL A 132 -2.02 -2.27 2.64
C VAL A 132 -1.48 -1.05 3.38
N ASP A 133 -2.21 0.08 3.35
CA ASP A 133 -1.89 1.32 4.06
C ASP A 133 -0.42 1.77 3.83
N GLU A 134 0.02 1.67 2.59
CA GLU A 134 1.36 2.06 2.14
C GLU A 134 1.35 2.37 0.65
N ASN A 135 2.07 3.43 0.24
CA ASN A 135 2.25 3.73 -1.17
C ASN A 135 3.10 2.66 -1.83
N LEU A 136 2.55 2.05 -2.87
CA LEU A 136 3.23 1.05 -3.67
C LEU A 136 3.64 1.63 -5.03
N PRO A 137 4.66 1.10 -5.69
CA PRO A 137 5.01 1.49 -7.05
C PRO A 137 3.90 1.35 -8.10
N LEU A 138 2.79 0.67 -7.77
CA LEU A 138 1.59 0.54 -8.60
C LEU A 138 0.50 1.61 -8.35
N ASP A 139 0.74 2.60 -7.51
CA ASP A 139 -0.28 3.60 -7.14
C ASP A 139 -0.90 4.27 -8.37
N VAL A 140 -0.07 4.71 -9.31
CA VAL A 140 -0.53 5.38 -10.54
C VAL A 140 -1.31 4.43 -11.44
N HIS A 141 -0.89 3.18 -11.52
CA HIS A 141 -1.62 2.16 -12.28
C HIS A 141 -3.02 1.93 -11.72
N LEU A 142 -3.13 1.74 -10.40
CA LEU A 142 -4.39 1.47 -9.72
C LEU A 142 -5.30 2.71 -9.66
N SER A 143 -4.75 3.86 -9.25
CA SER A 143 -5.55 5.05 -8.96
C SER A 143 -5.88 5.91 -10.18
N MET A 144 -5.12 5.82 -11.25
CA MET A 144 -5.28 6.67 -12.43
C MET A 144 -5.43 5.90 -13.73
N PHE A 145 -4.55 4.93 -14.03
CA PHE A 145 -4.58 4.24 -15.31
C PHE A 145 -5.82 3.34 -15.47
N ILE A 146 -6.11 2.47 -14.51
CA ILE A 146 -7.29 1.60 -14.56
C ILE A 146 -8.59 2.41 -14.62
N PRO A 147 -8.83 3.43 -13.77
CA PRO A 147 -10.01 4.29 -13.91
C PRO A 147 -10.11 5.01 -15.25
N LEU A 148 -8.98 5.50 -15.81
CA LEU A 148 -8.97 6.07 -17.15
C LEU A 148 -9.47 5.06 -18.19
N MET A 149 -8.91 3.84 -18.15
CA MET A 149 -9.31 2.77 -19.07
C MET A 149 -10.80 2.43 -18.92
N LYS A 150 -11.33 2.42 -17.72
CA LYS A 150 -12.73 2.10 -17.45
C LYS A 150 -13.70 3.19 -17.93
N TYR A 151 -13.37 4.45 -17.67
CA TYR A 151 -14.35 5.53 -17.79
C TYR A 151 -14.13 6.46 -19.00
N HIS A 152 -12.92 6.49 -19.57
CA HIS A 152 -12.54 7.47 -20.60
C HIS A 152 -12.12 6.86 -21.94
N THR A 153 -12.22 5.54 -22.10
CA THR A 153 -11.88 4.86 -23.36
C THR A 153 -13.13 4.38 -24.10
N SER A 154 -13.00 4.12 -25.41
CA SER A 154 -14.05 3.49 -26.20
C SER A 154 -14.33 2.05 -25.73
N ALA A 155 -15.48 1.49 -26.11
CA ALA A 155 -15.81 0.10 -25.80
C ALA A 155 -14.77 -0.88 -26.37
N GLU A 156 -14.26 -0.60 -27.56
CA GLU A 156 -13.20 -1.39 -28.21
C GLU A 156 -11.89 -1.35 -27.42
N GLN A 157 -11.43 -0.16 -27.04
CA GLN A 157 -10.22 0.02 -26.24
C GLN A 157 -10.34 -0.66 -24.88
N ARG A 158 -11.51 -0.51 -24.21
CA ARG A 158 -11.79 -1.22 -22.95
C ARG A 158 -11.72 -2.72 -23.11
N GLY A 159 -12.38 -3.26 -24.12
CA GLY A 159 -12.37 -4.71 -24.38
C GLY A 159 -10.97 -5.25 -24.66
N ARG A 160 -10.08 -4.40 -25.21
CA ARG A 160 -8.72 -4.80 -25.52
C ARG A 160 -7.76 -4.73 -24.33
N TRP A 161 -7.91 -3.75 -23.43
CA TRP A 161 -6.87 -3.42 -22.46
C TRP A 161 -7.26 -3.55 -20.99
N LEU A 162 -8.57 -3.37 -20.66
CA LEU A 162 -8.98 -3.25 -19.26
C LEU A 162 -8.76 -4.54 -18.48
N ASP A 163 -9.07 -5.69 -19.05
CA ASP A 163 -8.88 -6.98 -18.40
C ASP A 163 -7.39 -7.25 -18.11
N ASP A 164 -6.51 -6.95 -19.06
CA ASP A 164 -5.07 -7.08 -18.85
C ASP A 164 -4.55 -6.13 -17.77
N ALA A 165 -5.10 -4.91 -17.69
CA ALA A 165 -4.73 -3.93 -16.67
C ALA A 165 -5.18 -4.36 -15.28
N VAL A 166 -6.45 -4.74 -15.09
CA VAL A 166 -7.02 -5.18 -13.81
C VAL A 166 -6.34 -6.44 -13.28
N ASN A 167 -5.91 -7.32 -14.17
CA ASN A 167 -5.20 -8.54 -13.83
C ASN A 167 -3.67 -8.39 -13.79
N PHE A 168 -3.15 -7.15 -13.85
CA PHE A 168 -1.71 -6.84 -13.79
C PHE A 168 -0.86 -7.56 -14.86
N ARG A 169 -1.46 -7.92 -16.01
CA ARG A 169 -0.71 -8.42 -17.17
C ARG A 169 -0.01 -7.29 -17.92
N ILE A 170 -0.55 -6.07 -17.82
CA ILE A 170 0.08 -4.83 -18.24
C ILE A 170 0.06 -3.82 -17.09
N ILE A 171 1.08 -2.99 -17.01
CA ILE A 171 1.17 -1.88 -16.07
C ILE A 171 1.12 -0.58 -16.86
N GLY A 172 0.21 0.31 -16.48
CA GLY A 172 0.05 1.61 -17.12
C GLY A 172 0.61 2.75 -16.28
N ALA A 173 1.05 3.79 -16.97
CA ALA A 173 1.45 5.06 -16.39
C ALA A 173 0.42 6.16 -16.72
N TYR A 174 0.51 7.27 -15.99
CA TYR A 174 -0.28 8.47 -16.24
C TYR A 174 0.65 9.69 -16.31
N ALA A 175 0.82 10.26 -17.50
CA ALA A 175 1.76 11.35 -17.77
C ALA A 175 1.01 12.60 -18.27
N GLN A 176 0.26 13.27 -17.38
CA GLN A 176 -0.48 14.49 -17.70
C GLN A 176 0.36 15.74 -17.50
N THR A 177 1.03 15.84 -16.35
CA THR A 177 1.74 17.05 -15.91
C THR A 177 2.81 17.48 -16.90
N GLU A 178 2.83 18.76 -17.21
CA GLU A 178 3.87 19.42 -17.98
C GLU A 178 4.72 20.32 -17.07
N LEU A 179 5.93 20.68 -17.50
CA LEU A 179 6.85 21.49 -16.73
C LEU A 179 6.21 22.81 -16.25
N ALA A 180 5.41 23.48 -17.09
CA ALA A 180 4.71 24.71 -16.74
C ALA A 180 3.25 24.52 -16.32
N HIS A 181 2.69 23.31 -16.42
CA HIS A 181 1.27 23.04 -16.25
C HIS A 181 1.03 21.87 -15.30
N GLY A 182 1.16 22.12 -14.00
CA GLY A 182 0.79 21.18 -12.92
C GLY A 182 -0.69 21.31 -12.58
N SER A 183 -1.08 22.41 -11.93
CA SER A 183 -2.47 22.69 -11.55
C SER A 183 -3.30 23.26 -12.69
N ASN A 184 -2.69 24.01 -13.60
CA ASN A 184 -3.37 24.57 -14.77
C ASN A 184 -3.50 23.54 -15.91
N VAL A 185 -4.32 22.52 -15.69
CA VAL A 185 -4.57 21.44 -16.66
C VAL A 185 -5.15 21.97 -18.00
N ARG A 186 -5.89 23.09 -17.96
CA ARG A 186 -6.41 23.73 -19.18
C ARG A 186 -5.33 24.38 -20.03
N GLY A 187 -4.16 24.62 -19.45
CA GLY A 187 -3.00 25.21 -20.15
C GLY A 187 -2.09 24.18 -20.81
N ILE A 188 -2.41 22.88 -20.75
CA ILE A 188 -1.62 21.81 -21.37
C ILE A 188 -1.40 22.11 -22.85
N GLN A 189 -0.13 22.06 -23.27
CA GLN A 189 0.33 22.41 -24.61
C GLN A 189 0.66 21.18 -25.47
N THR A 190 0.79 20.00 -24.90
CA THR A 190 0.95 18.76 -25.68
C THR A 190 -0.24 18.58 -26.59
N THR A 191 0.02 18.36 -27.87
CA THR A 191 -0.99 18.17 -28.91
C THR A 191 -1.01 16.73 -29.41
N ALA A 192 -2.17 16.28 -29.87
CA ALA A 192 -2.35 15.02 -30.59
C ALA A 192 -3.11 15.35 -31.89
N ILE A 193 -2.42 15.39 -33.01
CA ILE A 193 -2.98 15.76 -34.31
C ILE A 193 -3.20 14.48 -35.12
N TYR A 194 -4.43 14.29 -35.60
CA TYR A 194 -4.76 13.13 -36.43
C TYR A 194 -4.25 13.31 -37.83
N ASP A 195 -3.52 12.33 -38.37
CA ASP A 195 -3.07 12.22 -39.75
C ASP A 195 -3.93 11.16 -40.46
N GLU A 196 -4.84 11.61 -41.33
CA GLU A 196 -5.73 10.73 -42.08
C GLU A 196 -4.97 9.78 -43.04
N ARG A 197 -3.79 10.17 -43.51
CA ARG A 197 -2.99 9.36 -44.42
C ARG A 197 -2.39 8.12 -43.76
N THR A 198 -2.05 8.22 -42.48
CA THR A 198 -1.43 7.14 -41.71
C THR A 198 -2.41 6.51 -40.73
N GLU A 199 -3.63 7.07 -40.61
CA GLU A 199 -4.65 6.70 -39.62
C GLU A 199 -4.10 6.66 -38.17
N SER A 200 -3.22 7.64 -37.87
CA SER A 200 -2.55 7.71 -36.55
C SER A 200 -2.57 9.12 -35.99
N PHE A 201 -2.22 9.25 -34.71
CA PHE A 201 -2.04 10.55 -34.06
C PHE A 201 -0.56 10.90 -33.97
N ASP A 202 -0.20 12.11 -34.37
CA ASP A 202 1.10 12.70 -34.07
C ASP A 202 1.04 13.38 -32.70
N LEU A 203 1.69 12.77 -31.71
CA LEU A 203 1.73 13.24 -30.33
C LEU A 203 3.01 14.05 -30.10
N HIS A 204 2.86 15.35 -29.83
CA HIS A 204 3.98 16.28 -29.75
C HIS A 204 3.91 17.25 -28.57
N SER A 205 5.04 17.45 -27.87
CA SER A 205 5.24 18.50 -26.85
C SER A 205 6.12 19.61 -27.45
N PRO A 206 5.53 20.71 -27.97
CA PRO A 206 6.23 21.63 -28.87
C PRO A 206 7.22 22.56 -28.20
N THR A 207 7.18 22.73 -26.89
CA THR A 207 7.99 23.70 -26.16
C THR A 207 8.59 23.09 -24.89
N ILE A 208 9.57 23.72 -24.27
CA ILE A 208 10.13 23.32 -22.99
C ILE A 208 9.03 23.31 -21.91
N SER A 209 8.11 24.26 -21.92
CA SER A 209 6.98 24.32 -20.99
C SER A 209 6.00 23.15 -21.14
N ALA A 210 5.93 22.54 -22.33
CA ALA A 210 5.11 21.38 -22.63
C ALA A 210 5.77 20.04 -22.31
N LEU A 211 7.06 20.03 -21.95
CA LEU A 211 7.74 18.77 -21.59
C LEU A 211 7.02 18.10 -20.43
N LYS A 212 6.78 16.79 -20.57
CA LYS A 212 6.19 16.00 -19.50
C LYS A 212 7.13 15.97 -18.30
N TRP A 213 6.59 16.23 -17.13
CA TRP A 213 7.35 16.41 -15.90
C TRP A 213 6.94 15.42 -14.82
N TRP A 214 7.91 14.87 -14.10
CA TRP A 214 7.81 13.90 -13.00
C TRP A 214 6.72 12.82 -13.14
N PRO A 215 6.66 12.06 -14.23
CA PRO A 215 5.77 10.90 -14.25
C PRO A 215 6.15 9.98 -13.09
N GLY A 216 5.15 9.59 -12.29
CA GLY A 216 5.39 8.78 -11.09
C GLY A 216 6.11 7.48 -11.44
N GLY A 217 7.17 7.16 -10.70
CA GLY A 217 7.91 5.92 -10.85
C GLY A 217 8.80 5.82 -12.10
N LEU A 218 9.04 6.92 -12.83
CA LEU A 218 9.82 6.94 -14.07
C LEU A 218 11.12 6.11 -13.95
N GLY A 219 11.26 5.09 -14.78
CA GLY A 219 12.39 4.17 -14.80
C GLY A 219 12.39 3.11 -13.70
N HIS A 220 11.35 3.05 -12.87
CA HIS A 220 11.23 2.10 -11.75
C HIS A 220 9.87 1.40 -11.67
N THR A 221 8.92 1.73 -12.55
CA THR A 221 7.60 1.07 -12.67
C THR A 221 7.30 0.73 -14.12
#